data_9a79287eaaf47c2c51caa859938c8bfb
#
_entry.id   9a79287eaaf47c2c51caa859938c8bfb
#
_cell.length_a   1.000
_cell.length_b   1.000
_cell.length_c   1.000
_cell.angle_alpha   90.00
_cell.angle_beta   90.00
_cell.angle_gamma   90.00
#
_symmetry.space_group_name_H-M   'P 1'
#
loop_
_entity.id
_entity.type
_entity.pdbx_description
1 polymer ?
#
loop_
_entity_poly.entity_id
_entity_poly.type
_entity_poly.pdbx_seq_one_letter_code
_entity_poly.pdbx_strand_id
1 'polypeptide(L)'
;MTYRCIVTLTLFLCVFLGYGQQPIVASLKIQGNERTKTSFLEKIIKLEVGAALDTTKMEEDMYRLKRLPSVSHAYYQVIESFKENHVDVVYGIEENFTLIPFASIFTSNDDEFAFRVGLQEFNVLGRNITLGGFYQRDIFDSFGAHIRAPNIFGRKWGLAISYQDLTTEEPVFLDNGSADYRYNNESIEALVLYQLNFKNRLEFGINFFTEDYQFLSGDTDPNVPQALRVDKHLLKLLYNYDAIKFHYQYLSGFKSSLNLQYVQSDDGQLPEFWIGFNDFTYFTRVGKRGNWASRLRLGLSSNLDTPFAPFAVDNNLNIRGVGNTIDRGTAAIVLNTEYRHTLIDKDWFVLQSNVFIDGGSWRNPGGDFSDFGDDQNLRIYPGIGLRFIHKRIFNAIFRIDYGQGITTNSSRGVVFGIGQYF
;
A
#
# COMPACT_ATOMS: atom_id res chain seq x y z
N MET A 1 -29.82 -12.47 -62.24
CA MET A 1 -29.75 -11.84 -60.92
C MET A 1 -29.82 -12.86 -59.78
N THR A 2 -30.49 -13.95 -59.97
CA THR A 2 -30.72 -15.02 -58.97
C THR A 2 -29.44 -15.81 -58.52
N TYR A 3 -28.51 -16.10 -59.45
CA TYR A 3 -27.29 -16.86 -59.11
C TYR A 3 -26.30 -16.11 -58.21
N ARG A 4 -26.21 -14.79 -58.35
CA ARG A 4 -25.32 -13.96 -57.44
C ARG A 4 -25.82 -13.88 -56.00
N CYS A 5 -27.14 -13.85 -55.81
CA CYS A 5 -27.72 -13.86 -54.45
C CYS A 5 -27.52 -15.20 -53.72
N ILE A 6 -27.62 -16.33 -54.46
CA ILE A 6 -27.44 -17.68 -53.89
C ILE A 6 -25.96 -17.88 -53.47
N VAL A 7 -24.99 -17.48 -54.31
CA VAL A 7 -23.56 -17.56 -53.96
C VAL A 7 -23.19 -16.66 -52.78
N THR A 8 -23.75 -15.45 -52.67
CA THR A 8 -23.52 -14.55 -51.55
C THR A 8 -24.14 -15.07 -50.27
N LEU A 9 -25.34 -15.67 -50.34
CA LEU A 9 -26.01 -16.28 -49.18
C LEU A 9 -25.27 -17.53 -48.68
N THR A 10 -24.72 -18.35 -49.59
CA THR A 10 -23.95 -19.54 -49.24
C THR A 10 -22.58 -19.16 -48.64
N LEU A 11 -21.91 -18.11 -49.13
CA LEU A 11 -20.70 -17.56 -48.51
C LEU A 11 -20.97 -16.97 -47.14
N PHE A 12 -22.12 -16.30 -46.92
CA PHE A 12 -22.50 -15.77 -45.63
C PHE A 12 -22.84 -16.89 -44.62
N LEU A 13 -23.49 -17.98 -45.05
CA LEU A 13 -23.71 -19.16 -44.20
C LEU A 13 -22.42 -19.91 -43.85
N CYS A 14 -21.45 -19.99 -44.76
CA CYS A 14 -20.15 -20.63 -44.47
C CYS A 14 -19.30 -19.85 -43.46
N VAL A 15 -19.44 -18.53 -43.39
CA VAL A 15 -18.74 -17.70 -42.39
C VAL A 15 -19.30 -17.93 -40.97
N PHE A 16 -20.59 -18.29 -40.85
CA PHE A 16 -21.19 -18.61 -39.53
C PHE A 16 -20.87 -20.02 -39.01
N LEU A 17 -20.41 -20.94 -39.85
CA LEU A 17 -20.05 -22.30 -39.45
C LEU A 17 -18.61 -22.44 -38.97
N GLY A 18 -17.81 -21.37 -39.00
CA GLY A 18 -16.40 -21.35 -38.60
C GLY A 18 -16.14 -21.01 -37.15
N TYR A 19 -17.12 -20.91 -36.28
CA TYR A 19 -16.89 -20.85 -34.83
C TYR A 19 -16.45 -22.23 -34.36
N GLY A 20 -15.15 -22.48 -34.40
CA GLY A 20 -14.57 -23.67 -33.80
C GLY A 20 -15.03 -23.76 -32.34
N GLN A 21 -15.58 -24.91 -31.93
CA GLN A 21 -15.95 -25.13 -30.53
C GLN A 21 -14.70 -24.92 -29.69
N GLN A 22 -14.76 -23.99 -28.73
CA GLN A 22 -13.67 -23.81 -27.78
C GLN A 22 -13.43 -25.13 -27.03
N PRO A 23 -12.18 -25.60 -26.93
CA PRO A 23 -11.88 -26.83 -26.24
C PRO A 23 -12.34 -26.75 -24.76
N ILE A 24 -12.73 -27.90 -24.21
CA ILE A 24 -13.19 -28.02 -22.82
C ILE A 24 -11.99 -28.35 -21.93
N VAL A 25 -11.91 -27.74 -20.77
CA VAL A 25 -10.88 -28.03 -19.76
C VAL A 25 -11.16 -29.42 -19.14
N ALA A 26 -10.36 -30.42 -19.50
CA ALA A 26 -10.49 -31.77 -18.97
C ALA A 26 -9.90 -31.90 -17.56
N SER A 27 -8.76 -31.25 -17.32
CA SER A 27 -8.13 -31.21 -16.01
C SER A 27 -7.43 -29.87 -15.77
N LEU A 28 -7.32 -29.51 -14.48
CA LEU A 28 -6.57 -28.36 -14.01
C LEU A 28 -5.65 -28.80 -12.89
N LYS A 29 -4.33 -28.62 -13.09
CA LYS A 29 -3.31 -28.94 -12.10
C LYS A 29 -2.55 -27.70 -11.68
N ILE A 30 -2.25 -27.58 -10.39
CA ILE A 30 -1.36 -26.56 -9.83
C ILE A 30 -0.10 -27.27 -9.37
N GLN A 31 1.07 -26.74 -9.70
CA GLN A 31 2.35 -27.33 -9.35
C GLN A 31 3.40 -26.26 -9.02
N GLY A 32 4.42 -26.65 -8.26
CA GLY A 32 5.47 -25.74 -7.78
C GLY A 32 5.13 -25.04 -6.47
N ASN A 33 3.95 -25.30 -5.90
CA ASN A 33 3.56 -24.81 -4.59
C ASN A 33 3.99 -25.81 -3.50
N GLU A 34 5.07 -25.50 -2.79
CA GLU A 34 5.60 -26.32 -1.70
C GLU A 34 5.01 -25.93 -0.34
N ARG A 35 4.83 -24.63 -0.10
CA ARG A 35 4.36 -24.02 1.16
C ARG A 35 2.91 -23.59 1.09
N THR A 36 2.49 -23.04 -0.05
CA THR A 36 1.11 -22.59 -0.26
C THR A 36 0.21 -23.78 -0.55
N LYS A 37 -0.87 -23.92 0.18
CA LYS A 37 -1.79 -25.05 0.02
C LYS A 37 -2.51 -25.02 -1.33
N THR A 38 -2.49 -26.13 -2.06
CA THR A 38 -3.22 -26.32 -3.31
C THR A 38 -4.70 -25.98 -3.16
N SER A 39 -5.33 -26.43 -2.08
CA SER A 39 -6.74 -26.13 -1.79
C SER A 39 -7.06 -24.67 -1.56
N PHE A 40 -6.06 -23.85 -1.17
CA PHE A 40 -6.20 -22.39 -1.12
C PHE A 40 -6.09 -21.80 -2.52
N LEU A 41 -5.12 -22.22 -3.32
CA LEU A 41 -4.91 -21.72 -4.69
C LEU A 41 -6.13 -22.04 -5.57
N GLU A 42 -6.69 -23.27 -5.48
CA GLU A 42 -7.92 -23.67 -6.17
C GLU A 42 -9.12 -22.78 -5.82
N LYS A 43 -9.18 -22.26 -4.60
CA LYS A 43 -10.26 -21.33 -4.19
C LYS A 43 -10.16 -19.97 -4.87
N ILE A 44 -8.96 -19.48 -5.17
CA ILE A 44 -8.77 -18.13 -5.70
C ILE A 44 -8.77 -18.07 -7.22
N ILE A 45 -8.46 -19.16 -7.92
CA ILE A 45 -8.53 -19.23 -9.39
C ILE A 45 -9.98 -19.35 -9.86
N LYS A 46 -10.23 -18.92 -11.10
CA LYS A 46 -11.58 -18.89 -11.70
C LYS A 46 -11.82 -19.92 -12.79
N LEU A 47 -10.74 -20.42 -13.40
CA LEU A 47 -10.86 -21.47 -14.41
C LEU A 47 -11.40 -22.76 -13.74
N GLU A 48 -12.40 -23.37 -14.33
CA GLU A 48 -13.07 -24.55 -13.79
C GLU A 48 -12.94 -25.73 -14.76
N VAL A 49 -12.76 -26.92 -14.21
CA VAL A 49 -12.79 -28.16 -14.98
C VAL A 49 -14.20 -28.38 -15.54
N GLY A 50 -14.29 -28.79 -16.81
CA GLY A 50 -15.55 -28.97 -17.52
C GLY A 50 -16.09 -27.70 -18.20
N ALA A 51 -15.48 -26.54 -17.95
CA ALA A 51 -15.82 -25.31 -18.66
C ALA A 51 -15.07 -25.18 -20.00
N ALA A 52 -15.58 -24.34 -20.91
CA ALA A 52 -14.84 -23.95 -22.12
C ALA A 52 -13.55 -23.22 -21.73
N LEU A 53 -12.47 -23.45 -22.47
CA LEU A 53 -11.20 -22.80 -22.28
C LEU A 53 -11.34 -21.29 -22.50
N ASP A 54 -11.07 -20.50 -21.48
CA ASP A 54 -11.16 -19.04 -21.49
C ASP A 54 -9.79 -18.45 -21.13
N THR A 55 -9.09 -17.97 -22.14
CA THR A 55 -7.76 -17.38 -21.99
C THR A 55 -7.79 -16.11 -21.13
N THR A 56 -8.88 -15.35 -21.17
CA THR A 56 -9.04 -14.15 -20.33
C THR A 56 -9.09 -14.52 -18.84
N LYS A 57 -9.84 -15.60 -18.51
CA LYS A 57 -9.87 -16.11 -17.12
C LYS A 57 -8.50 -16.62 -16.69
N MET A 58 -7.76 -17.31 -17.58
CA MET A 58 -6.41 -17.79 -17.27
C MET A 58 -5.44 -16.64 -17.01
N GLU A 59 -5.48 -15.58 -17.81
CA GLU A 59 -4.67 -14.39 -17.58
C GLU A 59 -5.05 -13.70 -16.26
N GLU A 60 -6.34 -13.56 -15.96
CA GLU A 60 -6.79 -13.04 -14.67
C GLU A 60 -6.30 -13.90 -13.52
N ASP A 61 -6.32 -15.23 -13.64
CA ASP A 61 -5.81 -16.14 -12.62
C ASP A 61 -4.30 -15.97 -12.43
N MET A 62 -3.52 -15.78 -13.50
CA MET A 62 -2.10 -15.47 -13.40
C MET A 62 -1.86 -14.16 -12.65
N TYR A 63 -2.65 -13.12 -12.91
CA TYR A 63 -2.55 -11.87 -12.15
C TYR A 63 -2.93 -12.04 -10.67
N ARG A 64 -3.93 -12.89 -10.36
CA ARG A 64 -4.32 -13.19 -8.97
C ARG A 64 -3.20 -13.90 -8.23
N LEU A 65 -2.63 -14.92 -8.85
CA LEU A 65 -1.53 -15.69 -8.29
C LEU A 65 -0.29 -14.81 -8.04
N LYS A 66 0.09 -13.98 -9.01
CA LYS A 66 1.24 -13.05 -8.88
C LYS A 66 1.06 -11.95 -7.83
N ARG A 67 -0.16 -11.69 -7.37
CA ARG A 67 -0.45 -10.77 -6.26
C ARG A 67 -0.31 -11.40 -4.88
N LEU A 68 -0.19 -12.72 -4.79
CA LEU A 68 0.06 -13.38 -3.53
C LEU A 68 1.50 -13.13 -3.09
N PRO A 69 1.73 -12.71 -1.84
CA PRO A 69 3.09 -12.58 -1.29
C PRO A 69 3.93 -13.84 -1.42
N SER A 70 3.29 -15.01 -1.38
CA SER A 70 3.94 -16.31 -1.52
C SER A 70 4.35 -16.66 -2.95
N VAL A 71 3.98 -15.88 -3.96
CA VAL A 71 4.22 -16.19 -5.37
C VAL A 71 5.16 -15.17 -6.00
N SER A 72 6.34 -15.61 -6.43
CA SER A 72 7.30 -14.78 -7.19
C SER A 72 6.97 -14.74 -8.67
N HIS A 73 6.56 -15.88 -9.21
CA HIS A 73 6.19 -16.01 -10.61
C HIS A 73 5.06 -17.02 -10.77
N ALA A 74 4.21 -16.80 -11.79
CA ALA A 74 3.17 -17.74 -12.18
C ALA A 74 3.03 -17.74 -13.70
N TYR A 75 2.83 -18.93 -14.26
CA TYR A 75 2.62 -19.16 -15.69
C TYR A 75 1.61 -20.28 -15.90
N TYR A 76 1.11 -20.42 -17.10
CA TYR A 76 0.24 -21.53 -17.47
C TYR A 76 0.74 -22.24 -18.73
N GLN A 77 0.38 -23.52 -18.84
CA GLN A 77 0.57 -24.35 -20.02
C GLN A 77 -0.75 -25.00 -20.36
N VAL A 78 -1.07 -25.06 -21.65
CA VAL A 78 -2.23 -25.78 -22.17
C VAL A 78 -1.70 -26.94 -22.99
N ILE A 79 -2.12 -28.14 -22.64
CA ILE A 79 -1.67 -29.40 -23.22
C ILE A 79 -2.89 -30.09 -23.82
N GLU A 80 -2.78 -30.60 -25.04
CA GLU A 80 -3.85 -31.40 -25.64
C GLU A 80 -4.16 -32.63 -24.78
N SER A 81 -5.44 -32.85 -24.49
CA SER A 81 -5.88 -34.00 -23.74
C SER A 81 -6.07 -35.22 -24.68
N PHE A 82 -6.01 -36.42 -24.12
CA PHE A 82 -6.34 -37.65 -24.89
C PHE A 82 -7.78 -37.67 -25.37
N LYS A 83 -8.67 -36.88 -24.82
CA LYS A 83 -10.06 -36.75 -25.22
C LYS A 83 -10.19 -35.66 -26.28
N GLU A 84 -10.84 -35.99 -27.40
CA GLU A 84 -11.06 -35.06 -28.50
C GLU A 84 -11.76 -33.77 -28.04
N ASN A 85 -11.31 -32.62 -28.56
CA ASN A 85 -11.75 -31.27 -28.17
C ASN A 85 -11.64 -30.94 -26.68
N HIS A 86 -10.66 -31.56 -25.98
CA HIS A 86 -10.37 -31.27 -24.56
C HIS A 86 -8.90 -30.88 -24.38
N VAL A 87 -8.64 -30.11 -23.33
CA VAL A 87 -7.29 -29.68 -22.95
C VAL A 87 -7.06 -29.86 -21.46
N ASP A 88 -5.82 -30.18 -21.13
CA ASP A 88 -5.32 -30.18 -19.75
C ASP A 88 -4.59 -28.86 -19.50
N VAL A 89 -4.94 -28.17 -18.40
CA VAL A 89 -4.32 -26.92 -18.03
C VAL A 89 -3.43 -27.13 -16.82
N VAL A 90 -2.19 -26.62 -16.89
CA VAL A 90 -1.24 -26.67 -15.79
C VAL A 90 -0.87 -25.24 -15.41
N TYR A 91 -1.11 -24.89 -14.15
CA TYR A 91 -0.64 -23.64 -13.53
C TYR A 91 0.65 -23.92 -12.78
N GLY A 92 1.75 -23.34 -13.27
CA GLY A 92 3.06 -23.41 -12.61
C GLY A 92 3.28 -22.20 -11.72
N ILE A 93 3.79 -22.44 -10.50
CA ILE A 93 4.07 -21.40 -9.50
C ILE A 93 5.51 -21.52 -9.03
N GLU A 94 6.19 -20.38 -8.91
CA GLU A 94 7.44 -20.25 -8.19
C GLU A 94 7.17 -19.49 -6.89
N GLU A 95 7.54 -20.06 -5.74
CA GLU A 95 7.25 -19.47 -4.46
C GLU A 95 8.34 -18.50 -3.97
N ASN A 96 7.90 -17.46 -3.27
CA ASN A 96 8.72 -16.56 -2.49
C ASN A 96 8.97 -17.12 -1.09
N PHE A 97 10.04 -16.66 -0.47
CA PHE A 97 10.18 -16.70 0.98
C PHE A 97 9.31 -15.62 1.61
N THR A 98 8.48 -15.98 2.59
CA THR A 98 7.39 -15.12 3.11
C THR A 98 7.58 -14.67 4.55
N LEU A 99 8.52 -15.27 5.30
CA LEU A 99 8.88 -14.83 6.65
C LEU A 99 9.93 -13.72 6.55
N ILE A 100 9.52 -12.46 6.73
CA ILE A 100 10.34 -11.29 6.47
C ILE A 100 10.62 -10.54 7.77
N PRO A 101 11.86 -10.55 8.29
CA PRO A 101 12.28 -9.61 9.30
C PRO A 101 12.42 -8.22 8.68
N PHE A 102 12.10 -7.19 9.44
CA PHE A 102 12.37 -5.82 9.04
C PHE A 102 13.02 -5.04 10.20
N ALA A 103 13.82 -4.07 9.84
CA ALA A 103 14.42 -3.13 10.77
C ALA A 103 14.49 -1.75 10.10
N SER A 104 14.26 -0.72 10.87
CA SER A 104 14.54 0.67 10.48
C SER A 104 15.24 1.38 11.62
N ILE A 105 16.14 2.28 11.26
CA ILE A 105 16.88 3.13 12.18
C ILE A 105 16.58 4.56 11.76
N PHE A 106 16.28 5.41 12.71
CA PHE A 106 15.98 6.81 12.49
C PHE A 106 16.46 7.64 13.69
N THR A 107 16.58 8.94 13.54
CA THR A 107 16.76 9.84 14.66
C THR A 107 15.41 10.30 15.18
N SER A 108 15.24 10.37 16.48
CA SER A 108 14.08 11.00 17.12
C SER A 108 14.19 12.53 17.03
N ASN A 109 13.15 13.24 17.49
CA ASN A 109 13.14 14.70 17.54
C ASN A 109 14.21 15.27 18.49
N ASP A 110 14.67 14.46 19.47
CA ASP A 110 15.72 14.82 20.43
C ASP A 110 17.13 14.42 19.98
N ASP A 111 17.34 14.16 18.68
CA ASP A 111 18.60 13.63 18.15
C ASP A 111 19.04 12.29 18.76
N GLU A 112 18.15 11.60 19.49
CA GLU A 112 18.43 10.29 20.04
C GLU A 112 18.30 9.19 18.97
N PHE A 113 19.02 8.08 19.21
CA PHE A 113 18.98 6.91 18.35
C PHE A 113 17.67 6.17 18.55
N ALA A 114 16.88 6.08 17.49
CA ALA A 114 15.65 5.34 17.47
C ALA A 114 15.71 4.17 16.49
N PHE A 115 15.05 3.06 16.83
CA PHE A 115 14.94 1.91 15.96
C PHE A 115 13.56 1.26 16.04
N ARG A 116 13.17 0.61 14.95
CA ARG A 116 12.01 -0.27 14.89
C ARG A 116 12.41 -1.59 14.27
N VAL A 117 12.11 -2.68 14.95
CA VAL A 117 12.35 -4.05 14.48
C VAL A 117 11.05 -4.84 14.48
N GLY A 118 10.93 -5.79 13.59
CA GLY A 118 9.74 -6.61 13.53
C GLY A 118 9.89 -7.82 12.63
N LEU A 119 8.87 -8.65 12.66
CA LEU A 119 8.79 -9.88 11.87
C LEU A 119 7.39 -9.99 11.28
N GLN A 120 7.33 -10.38 10.01
CA GLN A 120 6.07 -10.65 9.31
C GLN A 120 6.15 -11.96 8.55
N GLU A 121 5.18 -12.86 8.78
CA GLU A 121 4.91 -13.99 7.92
C GLU A 121 3.68 -13.68 7.06
N PHE A 122 3.86 -13.72 5.74
CA PHE A 122 2.82 -13.36 4.77
C PHE A 122 1.99 -14.56 4.28
N ASN A 123 2.34 -15.77 4.68
CA ASN A 123 1.66 -16.99 4.21
C ASN A 123 1.45 -18.01 5.32
N VAL A 124 0.98 -17.56 6.48
CA VAL A 124 0.69 -18.43 7.63
C VAL A 124 -0.23 -19.56 7.21
N LEU A 125 0.12 -20.79 7.59
CA LEU A 125 -0.58 -22.04 7.22
C LEU A 125 -0.72 -22.27 5.70
N GLY A 126 0.03 -21.58 4.85
CA GLY A 126 -0.07 -21.68 3.39
C GLY A 126 -1.37 -21.13 2.81
N ARG A 127 -2.00 -20.14 3.45
CA ARG A 127 -3.33 -19.60 3.10
C ARG A 127 -3.37 -18.10 2.87
N ASN A 128 -2.23 -17.47 2.57
CA ASN A 128 -2.15 -16.01 2.38
C ASN A 128 -2.67 -15.24 3.61
N ILE A 129 -2.44 -15.77 4.80
CA ILE A 129 -2.70 -15.09 6.06
C ILE A 129 -1.42 -14.38 6.46
N THR A 130 -1.49 -13.09 6.72
CA THR A 130 -0.38 -12.31 7.28
C THR A 130 -0.50 -12.29 8.79
N LEU A 131 0.59 -12.59 9.47
CA LEU A 131 0.76 -12.39 10.92
C LEU A 131 2.06 -11.62 11.10
N GLY A 132 2.01 -10.55 11.87
CA GLY A 132 3.20 -9.74 12.10
C GLY A 132 3.15 -8.99 13.41
N GLY A 133 4.32 -8.51 13.82
CA GLY A 133 4.47 -7.65 14.98
C GLY A 133 5.75 -6.84 14.89
N PHE A 134 5.81 -5.79 15.68
CA PHE A 134 6.96 -4.93 15.78
C PHE A 134 7.21 -4.47 17.21
N TYR A 135 8.45 -4.09 17.47
CA TYR A 135 8.88 -3.32 18.63
C TYR A 135 9.65 -2.10 18.12
N GLN A 136 9.37 -0.96 18.69
CA GLN A 136 10.05 0.31 18.43
C GLN A 136 10.54 0.88 19.75
N ARG A 137 11.72 1.43 19.71
CA ARG A 137 12.26 2.26 20.77
C ARG A 137 12.82 3.53 20.17
N ASP A 138 12.31 4.64 20.64
CA ASP A 138 12.91 5.96 20.56
C ASP A 138 13.24 6.40 22.00
N ILE A 139 12.70 7.48 22.48
CA ILE A 139 12.72 7.82 23.92
C ILE A 139 11.81 6.87 24.71
N PHE A 140 10.74 6.40 24.05
CA PHE A 140 9.71 5.53 24.62
C PHE A 140 9.70 4.17 23.92
N ASP A 141 9.10 3.20 24.63
CA ASP A 141 8.86 1.87 24.08
C ASP A 141 7.48 1.81 23.42
N SER A 142 7.41 1.19 22.23
CA SER A 142 6.18 1.00 21.47
C SER A 142 6.17 -0.38 20.86
N PHE A 143 5.00 -1.00 20.74
CA PHE A 143 4.85 -2.30 20.10
C PHE A 143 3.49 -2.46 19.43
N GLY A 144 3.39 -3.44 18.56
CA GLY A 144 2.13 -3.80 17.95
C GLY A 144 2.18 -5.15 17.27
N ALA A 145 0.99 -5.73 17.08
CA ALA A 145 0.80 -6.99 16.38
C ALA A 145 -0.45 -6.94 15.50
N HIS A 146 -0.44 -7.67 14.40
CA HIS A 146 -1.58 -7.74 13.52
C HIS A 146 -1.73 -9.11 12.85
N ILE A 147 -2.96 -9.48 12.56
CA ILE A 147 -3.33 -10.59 11.70
C ILE A 147 -4.24 -10.10 10.58
N ARG A 148 -4.00 -10.55 9.35
CA ARG A 148 -4.82 -10.23 8.19
C ARG A 148 -5.06 -11.48 7.35
N ALA A 149 -6.31 -11.87 7.20
CA ALA A 149 -6.75 -13.07 6.52
C ALA A 149 -7.77 -12.73 5.41
N PRO A 150 -7.33 -12.29 4.21
CA PRO A 150 -8.21 -11.71 3.20
C PRO A 150 -9.20 -12.71 2.57
N ASN A 151 -8.95 -14.01 2.70
CA ASN A 151 -9.74 -15.06 2.06
C ASN A 151 -10.22 -16.13 3.06
N ILE A 152 -10.34 -15.80 4.35
CA ILE A 152 -10.66 -16.78 5.40
C ILE A 152 -12.07 -17.36 5.22
N PHE A 153 -13.04 -16.55 4.79
CA PHE A 153 -14.42 -16.95 4.55
C PHE A 153 -14.73 -17.05 3.04
N GLY A 154 -13.86 -17.74 2.28
CA GLY A 154 -14.00 -17.94 0.85
C GLY A 154 -13.25 -16.92 0.00
N ARG A 155 -13.68 -16.71 -1.26
CA ARG A 155 -12.97 -15.86 -2.22
C ARG A 155 -13.07 -14.37 -1.95
N LYS A 156 -14.14 -13.94 -1.27
CA LYS A 156 -14.52 -12.52 -1.18
C LYS A 156 -14.38 -11.92 0.20
N TRP A 157 -14.50 -12.72 1.25
CA TRP A 157 -14.59 -12.22 2.61
C TRP A 157 -13.35 -12.56 3.42
N GLY A 158 -12.89 -11.59 4.16
CA GLY A 158 -11.76 -11.69 5.05
C GLY A 158 -11.92 -10.88 6.32
N LEU A 159 -10.92 -10.98 7.18
CA LEU A 159 -10.83 -10.30 8.46
C LEU A 159 -9.41 -9.78 8.67
N ALA A 160 -9.29 -8.63 9.30
CA ALA A 160 -8.02 -8.15 9.86
C ALA A 160 -8.27 -7.63 11.27
N ILE A 161 -7.31 -7.91 12.16
CA ILE A 161 -7.30 -7.42 13.53
C ILE A 161 -5.90 -6.91 13.79
N SER A 162 -5.78 -5.75 14.42
CA SER A 162 -4.50 -5.20 14.88
C SER A 162 -4.63 -4.62 16.28
N TYR A 163 -3.54 -4.71 17.01
CA TYR A 163 -3.33 -4.05 18.29
C TYR A 163 -2.01 -3.29 18.24
N GLN A 164 -1.99 -2.10 18.81
CA GLN A 164 -0.76 -1.34 19.01
C GLN A 164 -0.82 -0.51 20.29
N ASP A 165 0.35 -0.30 20.85
CA ASP A 165 0.63 0.67 21.90
C ASP A 165 1.83 1.49 21.41
N LEU A 166 1.57 2.70 20.94
CA LEU A 166 2.54 3.62 20.37
C LEU A 166 2.72 4.80 21.29
N THR A 167 3.95 5.02 21.73
CA THR A 167 4.32 6.22 22.48
C THR A 167 5.41 6.96 21.71
N THR A 168 5.19 8.24 21.47
CA THR A 168 6.12 9.12 20.76
C THR A 168 6.20 10.47 21.45
N GLU A 169 7.25 11.22 21.17
CA GLU A 169 7.29 12.64 21.43
C GLU A 169 6.75 13.39 20.21
N GLU A 170 5.79 14.28 20.45
CA GLU A 170 5.08 15.01 19.41
C GLU A 170 5.16 16.51 19.68
N PRO A 171 5.74 17.29 18.77
CA PRO A 171 5.69 18.73 18.86
C PRO A 171 4.27 19.24 18.63
N VAL A 172 3.83 20.17 19.45
CA VAL A 172 2.57 20.88 19.39
C VAL A 172 2.87 22.36 19.16
N PHE A 173 2.37 22.90 18.07
CA PHE A 173 2.55 24.31 17.73
C PHE A 173 1.40 25.12 18.32
N LEU A 174 1.76 26.08 19.17
CA LEU A 174 0.87 26.99 19.87
C LEU A 174 0.92 28.37 19.20
N ASP A 175 -0.05 29.23 19.47
CA ASP A 175 -0.07 30.60 18.94
C ASP A 175 1.17 31.44 19.32
N ASN A 176 1.78 31.11 20.45
CA ASN A 176 2.90 31.83 21.06
C ASN A 176 4.21 31.05 21.08
N GLY A 177 4.30 29.87 20.41
CA GLY A 177 5.52 29.07 20.38
C GLY A 177 5.24 27.59 20.13
N SER A 178 6.08 26.72 20.68
CA SER A 178 5.93 25.26 20.57
C SER A 178 6.17 24.57 21.89
N ALA A 179 5.56 23.40 22.03
CA ALA A 179 5.72 22.53 23.17
C ALA A 179 5.90 21.09 22.71
N ASP A 180 6.62 20.29 23.49
CA ASP A 180 6.78 18.87 23.28
C ASP A 180 5.86 18.11 24.24
N TYR A 181 5.13 17.16 23.68
CA TYR A 181 4.21 16.30 24.40
C TYR A 181 4.59 14.85 24.23
N ARG A 182 4.54 14.08 25.32
CA ARG A 182 4.44 12.64 25.21
C ARG A 182 3.05 12.30 24.71
N TYR A 183 2.97 11.68 23.57
CA TYR A 183 1.74 11.16 22.99
C TYR A 183 1.75 9.64 23.03
N ASN A 184 0.76 9.04 23.69
CA ASN A 184 0.52 7.61 23.66
C ASN A 184 -0.81 7.32 22.96
N ASN A 185 -0.81 6.33 22.08
CA ASN A 185 -1.99 5.79 21.41
C ASN A 185 -2.04 4.27 21.60
N GLU A 186 -2.89 3.82 22.49
CA GLU A 186 -3.22 2.41 22.65
C GLU A 186 -4.49 2.09 21.88
N SER A 187 -4.43 1.14 20.94
CA SER A 187 -5.56 0.89 20.04
C SER A 187 -5.75 -0.58 19.65
N ILE A 188 -7.02 -0.96 19.46
CA ILE A 188 -7.44 -2.21 18.86
C ILE A 188 -8.37 -1.94 17.68
N GLU A 189 -8.03 -2.48 16.51
CA GLU A 189 -8.80 -2.33 15.28
C GLU A 189 -9.28 -3.67 14.76
N ALA A 190 -10.52 -3.74 14.30
CA ALA A 190 -11.09 -4.88 13.59
C ALA A 190 -11.71 -4.44 12.27
N LEU A 191 -11.27 -5.05 11.15
CA LEU A 191 -11.75 -4.75 9.81
C LEU A 191 -12.31 -6.00 9.15
N VAL A 192 -13.46 -5.89 8.53
CA VAL A 192 -14.02 -6.85 7.58
C VAL A 192 -13.52 -6.47 6.18
N LEU A 193 -13.00 -7.44 5.46
CA LEU A 193 -12.45 -7.29 4.11
C LEU A 193 -13.42 -7.87 3.10
N TYR A 194 -13.74 -7.12 2.05
CA TYR A 194 -14.64 -7.58 1.00
C TYR A 194 -14.06 -7.33 -0.40
N GLN A 195 -13.78 -8.40 -1.13
CA GLN A 195 -13.30 -8.35 -2.50
C GLN A 195 -14.49 -8.26 -3.46
N LEU A 196 -14.83 -7.05 -3.92
CA LEU A 196 -15.89 -6.80 -4.89
C LEU A 196 -15.62 -7.54 -6.20
N ASN A 197 -14.44 -7.31 -6.77
CA ASN A 197 -13.93 -7.98 -7.96
C ASN A 197 -12.39 -7.98 -7.94
N PHE A 198 -11.77 -8.42 -9.02
CA PHE A 198 -10.31 -8.53 -9.10
C PHE A 198 -9.55 -7.23 -8.77
N LYS A 199 -10.10 -6.08 -9.14
CA LYS A 199 -9.43 -4.77 -8.97
C LYS A 199 -9.93 -3.98 -7.77
N ASN A 200 -11.09 -4.30 -7.22
CA ASN A 200 -11.81 -3.48 -6.26
C ASN A 200 -11.98 -4.22 -4.93
N ARG A 201 -11.51 -3.64 -3.84
CA ARG A 201 -11.66 -4.14 -2.47
C ARG A 201 -12.18 -3.04 -1.55
N LEU A 202 -13.13 -3.41 -0.72
CA LEU A 202 -13.64 -2.61 0.40
C LEU A 202 -13.15 -3.25 1.70
N GLU A 203 -12.85 -2.43 2.68
CA GLU A 203 -12.59 -2.81 4.06
C GLU A 203 -13.34 -1.85 4.94
N PHE A 204 -14.04 -2.34 5.93
CA PHE A 204 -14.78 -1.51 6.87
C PHE A 204 -14.68 -2.10 8.28
N GLY A 205 -14.68 -1.25 9.26
CA GLY A 205 -14.60 -1.69 10.63
C GLY A 205 -14.49 -0.55 11.62
N ILE A 206 -14.05 -0.91 12.80
CA ILE A 206 -13.98 -0.03 13.96
C ILE A 206 -12.59 -0.14 14.60
N ASN A 207 -12.13 0.99 15.13
CA ASN A 207 -10.97 1.06 16.00
C ASN A 207 -11.39 1.72 17.31
N PHE A 208 -11.06 1.10 18.42
CA PHE A 208 -11.16 1.66 19.76
C PHE A 208 -9.76 2.04 20.21
N PHE A 209 -9.60 3.25 20.69
CA PHE A 209 -8.28 3.73 21.09
C PHE A 209 -8.37 4.76 22.22
N THR A 210 -7.32 4.77 23.04
CA THR A 210 -7.08 5.79 24.07
C THR A 210 -5.94 6.66 23.58
N GLU A 211 -6.10 7.97 23.64
CA GLU A 211 -5.02 8.96 23.47
C GLU A 211 -4.67 9.56 24.82
N ASP A 212 -3.39 9.59 25.14
CA ASP A 212 -2.83 10.17 26.35
C ASP A 212 -1.73 11.17 25.97
N TYR A 213 -2.01 12.45 26.15
CA TYR A 213 -1.07 13.56 25.95
C TYR A 213 -0.57 14.06 27.28
N GLN A 214 0.74 14.18 27.42
CA GLN A 214 1.40 14.75 28.62
C GLN A 214 2.47 15.73 28.19
N PHE A 215 2.35 16.97 28.66
CA PHE A 215 3.34 18.02 28.44
C PHE A 215 4.72 17.59 28.97
N LEU A 216 5.75 17.77 28.18
CA LEU A 216 7.14 17.49 28.55
C LEU A 216 7.93 18.80 28.74
N SER A 217 7.92 19.66 27.71
CA SER A 217 8.73 20.89 27.75
C SER A 217 8.20 21.93 26.75
N GLY A 218 8.72 23.13 26.78
CA GLY A 218 8.41 24.22 25.86
C GLY A 218 7.42 25.25 26.40
N ASP A 219 6.72 25.93 25.49
CA ASP A 219 5.76 26.95 25.82
C ASP A 219 4.42 26.34 26.28
N THR A 220 3.60 27.14 26.94
CA THR A 220 2.26 26.73 27.41
C THR A 220 1.20 27.69 26.93
N ASP A 221 0.03 27.18 26.56
CA ASP A 221 -1.16 27.94 26.22
C ASP A 221 -2.30 27.60 27.19
N PRO A 222 -3.00 28.58 27.78
CA PRO A 222 -4.13 28.31 28.70
C PRO A 222 -5.27 27.50 28.09
N ASN A 223 -5.41 27.50 26.75
CA ASN A 223 -6.43 26.78 26.02
C ASN A 223 -6.02 25.37 25.64
N VAL A 224 -4.74 25.01 25.81
CA VAL A 224 -4.21 23.67 25.51
C VAL A 224 -3.86 22.96 26.79
N PRO A 225 -4.52 21.84 27.11
CA PRO A 225 -4.27 21.12 28.36
C PRO A 225 -2.87 20.51 28.40
N GLN A 226 -2.20 20.61 29.56
CA GLN A 226 -0.90 19.97 29.77
C GLN A 226 -0.99 18.45 29.95
N ALA A 227 -2.18 17.94 30.26
CA ALA A 227 -2.47 16.52 30.32
C ALA A 227 -3.89 16.28 29.81
N LEU A 228 -4.02 15.38 28.86
CA LEU A 228 -5.31 14.99 28.29
C LEU A 228 -5.29 13.48 28.05
N ARG A 229 -6.22 12.77 28.69
CA ARG A 229 -6.47 11.35 28.40
C ARG A 229 -7.91 11.21 27.96
N VAL A 230 -8.12 10.63 26.78
CA VAL A 230 -9.44 10.50 26.20
C VAL A 230 -9.58 9.18 25.47
N ASP A 231 -10.70 8.50 25.72
CA ASP A 231 -11.09 7.31 24.99
C ASP A 231 -11.90 7.72 23.76
N LYS A 232 -11.56 7.14 22.64
CA LYS A 232 -12.14 7.44 21.33
C LYS A 232 -12.44 6.15 20.58
N HIS A 233 -13.35 6.26 19.65
CA HIS A 233 -13.55 5.23 18.65
C HIS A 233 -13.72 5.85 17.26
N LEU A 234 -13.35 5.12 16.25
CA LEU A 234 -13.57 5.56 14.88
C LEU A 234 -14.16 4.45 14.02
N LEU A 235 -15.03 4.86 13.12
CA LEU A 235 -15.48 4.03 12.01
C LEU A 235 -14.55 4.24 10.84
N LYS A 236 -14.09 3.15 10.22
CA LYS A 236 -13.13 3.19 9.10
C LYS A 236 -13.73 2.54 7.86
N LEU A 237 -13.57 3.22 6.74
CA LEU A 237 -13.86 2.71 5.41
C LEU A 237 -12.63 2.88 4.53
N LEU A 238 -12.11 1.76 4.01
CA LEU A 238 -11.03 1.74 3.04
C LEU A 238 -11.56 1.23 1.71
N TYR A 239 -11.26 1.94 0.63
CA TYR A 239 -11.53 1.47 -0.71
C TYR A 239 -10.25 1.44 -1.53
N ASN A 240 -9.93 0.27 -2.07
CA ASN A 240 -8.75 0.07 -2.90
C ASN A 240 -9.17 -0.34 -4.31
N TYR A 241 -8.84 0.51 -5.27
CA TYR A 241 -8.80 0.17 -6.69
C TYR A 241 -7.36 -0.13 -7.09
N ASP A 242 -7.09 -1.33 -7.57
CA ASP A 242 -5.75 -1.78 -7.95
C ASP A 242 -5.77 -2.43 -9.33
N ALA A 243 -5.26 -1.71 -10.32
CA ALA A 243 -5.07 -2.16 -11.70
C ALA A 243 -3.57 -2.28 -12.07
N ILE A 244 -2.69 -2.42 -11.06
CA ILE A 244 -1.26 -2.57 -11.30
C ILE A 244 -0.96 -3.95 -11.89
N LYS A 245 -0.12 -3.93 -12.93
CA LYS A 245 0.44 -5.12 -13.57
C LYS A 245 1.91 -5.23 -13.20
N PHE A 246 2.28 -6.41 -12.69
CA PHE A 246 3.64 -6.73 -12.29
C PHE A 246 4.36 -7.46 -13.41
N HIS A 247 5.57 -7.02 -13.71
CA HIS A 247 6.48 -7.69 -14.64
C HIS A 247 7.89 -7.65 -14.05
N TYR A 248 8.16 -8.55 -13.13
CA TYR A 248 9.35 -8.56 -12.26
C TYR A 248 9.50 -7.21 -11.51
N GLN A 249 10.63 -6.52 -11.69
CA GLN A 249 10.90 -5.21 -11.09
C GLN A 249 10.12 -4.04 -11.73
N TYR A 250 9.39 -4.28 -12.80
CA TYR A 250 8.66 -3.23 -13.52
C TYR A 250 7.17 -3.26 -13.19
N LEU A 251 6.63 -2.09 -13.00
CA LEU A 251 5.22 -1.88 -12.72
C LEU A 251 4.56 -1.06 -13.83
N SER A 252 3.30 -1.31 -14.08
CA SER A 252 2.47 -0.47 -14.96
C SER A 252 1.02 -0.48 -14.48
N GLY A 253 0.32 0.64 -14.66
CA GLY A 253 -1.07 0.77 -14.28
C GLY A 253 -1.31 1.81 -13.20
N PHE A 254 -2.51 1.78 -12.65
CA PHE A 254 -3.02 2.76 -11.70
C PHE A 254 -3.59 2.07 -10.47
N LYS A 255 -3.37 2.69 -9.31
CA LYS A 255 -3.94 2.30 -8.02
C LYS A 255 -4.50 3.54 -7.33
N SER A 256 -5.64 3.39 -6.67
CA SER A 256 -6.21 4.39 -5.77
C SER A 256 -6.52 3.73 -4.43
N SER A 257 -6.12 4.37 -3.34
CA SER A 257 -6.34 3.86 -1.97
C SER A 257 -6.98 4.97 -1.13
N LEU A 258 -8.31 4.93 -1.02
CA LEU A 258 -9.09 5.84 -0.20
C LEU A 258 -9.17 5.30 1.23
N ASN A 259 -8.96 6.17 2.19
CA ASN A 259 -9.17 5.94 3.63
C ASN A 259 -10.08 7.05 4.17
N LEU A 260 -11.23 6.66 4.68
CA LEU A 260 -12.18 7.55 5.34
C LEU A 260 -12.37 7.07 6.78
N GLN A 261 -12.33 8.00 7.71
CA GLN A 261 -12.48 7.76 9.14
C GLN A 261 -13.45 8.78 9.72
N TYR A 262 -14.37 8.31 10.53
CA TYR A 262 -15.23 9.13 11.35
C TYR A 262 -14.87 8.90 12.81
N VAL A 263 -14.34 9.93 13.47
CA VAL A 263 -13.79 9.87 14.82
C VAL A 263 -14.80 10.44 15.79
N GLN A 264 -15.06 9.70 16.86
CA GLN A 264 -15.91 10.09 17.98
C GLN A 264 -15.13 9.95 19.29
N SER A 265 -15.37 10.87 20.21
CA SER A 265 -14.80 10.85 21.54
C SER A 265 -15.87 10.46 22.56
N ASP A 266 -15.49 9.73 23.60
CA ASP A 266 -16.35 9.45 24.74
C ASP A 266 -16.51 10.69 25.65
N ASP A 267 -15.61 11.68 25.50
CA ASP A 267 -15.79 13.02 26.09
C ASP A 267 -16.67 13.88 25.17
N GLY A 268 -17.90 14.15 25.62
CA GLY A 268 -18.87 14.94 24.85
C GLY A 268 -18.50 16.43 24.65
N GLN A 269 -17.39 16.91 25.20
CA GLN A 269 -16.89 18.26 24.94
C GLN A 269 -15.95 18.33 23.73
N LEU A 270 -15.40 17.16 23.29
CA LEU A 270 -14.54 17.08 22.12
C LEU A 270 -15.40 16.90 20.85
N PRO A 271 -15.02 17.55 19.74
CA PRO A 271 -15.79 17.45 18.50
C PRO A 271 -15.68 16.08 17.85
N GLU A 272 -16.76 15.64 17.23
CA GLU A 272 -16.73 14.55 16.25
C GLU A 272 -16.24 15.08 14.90
N PHE A 273 -15.44 14.30 14.18
CA PHE A 273 -14.88 14.79 12.93
C PHE A 273 -14.54 13.67 11.93
N TRP A 274 -14.41 14.07 10.68
CA TRP A 274 -13.98 13.22 9.59
C TRP A 274 -12.49 13.44 9.26
N ILE A 275 -11.79 12.34 9.00
CA ILE A 275 -10.48 12.35 8.36
C ILE A 275 -10.60 11.54 7.08
N GLY A 276 -10.13 12.10 5.97
CA GLY A 276 -10.08 11.39 4.70
C GLY A 276 -8.76 11.63 3.99
N PHE A 277 -8.19 10.60 3.40
CA PHE A 277 -7.09 10.75 2.45
C PHE A 277 -7.16 9.71 1.34
N ASN A 278 -6.62 10.07 0.18
CA ASN A 278 -6.51 9.16 -0.94
C ASN A 278 -5.10 9.24 -1.54
N ASP A 279 -4.51 8.07 -1.75
CA ASP A 279 -3.27 7.91 -2.52
C ASP A 279 -3.60 7.45 -3.93
N PHE A 280 -3.29 8.29 -4.91
CA PHE A 280 -3.31 7.94 -6.32
C PHE A 280 -1.89 7.57 -6.76
N THR A 281 -1.69 6.35 -7.22
CA THR A 281 -0.38 5.88 -7.66
C THR A 281 -0.44 5.45 -9.12
N TYR A 282 0.50 5.91 -9.91
CA TYR A 282 0.59 5.60 -11.33
C TYR A 282 1.99 5.10 -11.69
N PHE A 283 2.03 4.02 -12.48
CA PHE A 283 3.28 3.44 -12.98
C PHE A 283 3.20 3.26 -14.49
N THR A 284 4.33 3.53 -15.17
CA THR A 284 4.46 3.24 -16.60
C THR A 284 5.87 2.82 -16.97
N ARG A 285 5.98 1.90 -17.93
CA ARG A 285 7.27 1.49 -18.51
C ARG A 285 7.82 2.61 -19.38
N VAL A 286 9.13 2.84 -19.29
CA VAL A 286 9.87 3.78 -20.14
C VAL A 286 11.01 3.03 -20.82
N GLY A 287 10.84 2.71 -22.09
CA GLY A 287 11.79 1.90 -22.82
C GLY A 287 11.97 0.49 -22.24
N LYS A 288 13.14 -0.12 -22.46
CA LYS A 288 13.42 -1.49 -22.00
C LYS A 288 13.83 -1.59 -20.54
N ARG A 289 14.47 -0.54 -19.98
CA ARG A 289 15.10 -0.56 -18.65
C ARG A 289 14.53 0.48 -17.67
N GLY A 290 13.59 1.31 -18.11
CA GLY A 290 13.01 2.39 -17.31
C GLY A 290 11.63 2.06 -16.76
N ASN A 291 11.32 2.67 -15.61
CA ASN A 291 10.01 2.70 -15.02
C ASN A 291 9.76 4.08 -14.40
N TRP A 292 8.69 4.72 -14.79
CA TRP A 292 8.22 5.95 -14.15
C TRP A 292 7.18 5.61 -13.10
N ALA A 293 7.28 6.23 -11.93
CA ALA A 293 6.36 6.04 -10.81
C ALA A 293 5.96 7.40 -10.24
N SER A 294 4.68 7.59 -9.94
CA SER A 294 4.18 8.82 -9.30
C SER A 294 3.11 8.48 -8.28
N ARG A 295 3.12 9.20 -7.16
CA ARG A 295 2.07 9.18 -6.13
C ARG A 295 1.59 10.60 -5.87
N LEU A 296 0.27 10.78 -5.85
CA LEU A 296 -0.39 11.99 -5.35
C LEU A 296 -1.23 11.59 -4.14
N ARG A 297 -0.94 12.17 -2.98
CA ARG A 297 -1.74 12.06 -1.77
C ARG A 297 -2.52 13.34 -1.55
N LEU A 298 -3.81 13.21 -1.30
CA LEU A 298 -4.69 14.30 -0.89
C LEU A 298 -5.32 13.92 0.43
N GLY A 299 -5.22 14.78 1.44
CA GLY A 299 -5.77 14.56 2.77
C GLY A 299 -6.58 15.76 3.26
N LEU A 300 -7.66 15.49 3.99
CA LEU A 300 -8.55 16.49 4.56
C LEU A 300 -9.13 16.03 5.89
N SER A 301 -9.14 16.91 6.88
CA SER A 301 -9.87 16.76 8.14
C SER A 301 -10.93 17.85 8.26
N SER A 302 -12.09 17.50 8.84
CA SER A 302 -13.14 18.46 9.16
C SER A 302 -12.91 19.17 10.50
N ASN A 303 -12.00 18.69 11.35
CA ASN A 303 -11.56 19.38 12.55
C ASN A 303 -10.46 20.36 12.19
N LEU A 304 -10.81 21.65 12.11
CA LEU A 304 -9.92 22.69 11.57
C LEU A 304 -9.03 23.32 12.64
N ASP A 305 -9.55 23.44 13.87
CA ASP A 305 -8.93 24.24 14.92
C ASP A 305 -8.14 23.40 15.95
N THR A 306 -7.81 22.15 15.61
CA THR A 306 -7.08 21.27 16.52
C THR A 306 -5.58 21.49 16.45
N PRO A 307 -4.89 21.71 17.57
CA PRO A 307 -3.42 21.73 17.61
C PRO A 307 -2.80 20.39 17.28
N PHE A 308 -3.56 19.28 17.41
CA PHE A 308 -3.16 17.92 17.09
C PHE A 308 -3.64 17.49 15.70
N ALA A 309 -3.35 18.29 14.70
CA ALA A 309 -3.79 18.05 13.32
C ALA A 309 -3.24 16.71 12.77
N PRO A 310 -4.03 15.95 11.97
CA PRO A 310 -3.73 14.55 11.64
C PRO A 310 -2.66 14.36 10.57
N PHE A 311 -2.29 15.39 9.81
CA PHE A 311 -1.36 15.26 8.68
C PHE A 311 -0.02 15.91 8.99
N ALA A 312 1.05 15.09 9.01
CA ALA A 312 2.42 15.55 8.98
C ALA A 312 2.96 15.35 7.56
N VAL A 313 3.31 16.41 6.86
CA VAL A 313 3.77 16.36 5.47
C VAL A 313 5.28 16.32 5.38
N ASP A 314 5.96 17.08 6.21
CA ASP A 314 7.40 17.29 6.20
C ASP A 314 8.16 16.23 7.01
N ASN A 315 7.91 14.96 6.71
CA ASN A 315 8.62 13.82 7.23
C ASN A 315 9.09 12.88 6.12
N ASN A 316 10.07 12.05 6.42
CA ASN A 316 10.64 11.10 5.46
C ASN A 316 9.66 10.05 4.90
N LEU A 317 8.46 9.89 5.48
CA LEU A 317 7.39 9.04 4.96
C LEU A 317 6.69 9.68 3.76
N ASN A 318 6.65 11.02 3.72
CA ASN A 318 6.01 11.78 2.66
C ASN A 318 7.01 12.38 1.70
N ILE A 319 8.14 12.94 2.20
CA ILE A 319 9.14 13.67 1.43
C ILE A 319 10.52 13.16 1.82
N ARG A 320 11.26 12.57 0.89
CA ARG A 320 12.60 12.02 1.16
C ARG A 320 13.64 13.10 1.35
N GLY A 321 14.39 12.98 2.45
CA GLY A 321 15.48 13.91 2.75
C GLY A 321 15.09 15.11 3.62
N VAL A 322 13.79 15.30 3.93
CA VAL A 322 13.32 16.38 4.78
C VAL A 322 13.70 16.19 6.25
N GLY A 323 13.90 14.95 6.69
CA GLY A 323 14.13 14.62 8.12
C GLY A 323 12.83 14.29 8.83
N ASN A 324 12.73 14.68 10.09
CA ASN A 324 11.57 14.50 10.94
C ASN A 324 11.10 15.83 11.54
N THR A 325 11.12 16.89 10.76
CA THR A 325 10.39 18.12 11.12
C THR A 325 8.91 17.80 11.00
N ILE A 326 8.12 18.01 12.05
CA ILE A 326 6.72 17.58 12.03
C ILE A 326 5.83 18.82 12.17
N ASP A 327 5.71 19.57 11.10
CA ASP A 327 4.62 20.52 10.98
C ASP A 327 3.32 19.76 10.69
N ARG A 328 2.27 20.07 11.42
CA ARG A 328 0.99 19.40 11.32
C ARG A 328 -0.03 20.23 10.59
N GLY A 329 -0.80 19.58 9.73
CA GLY A 329 -1.86 20.19 8.95
C GLY A 329 -3.21 19.51 9.11
N THR A 330 -4.27 20.28 8.92
CA THR A 330 -5.65 19.80 8.84
C THR A 330 -6.06 19.42 7.42
N ALA A 331 -5.24 19.74 6.43
CA ALA A 331 -5.29 19.20 5.08
C ALA A 331 -3.86 19.09 4.53
N ALA A 332 -3.65 18.18 3.56
CA ALA A 332 -2.34 17.91 2.99
C ALA A 332 -2.40 17.57 1.51
N ILE A 333 -1.41 18.00 0.76
CA ILE A 333 -1.15 17.60 -0.62
C ILE A 333 0.30 17.13 -0.70
N VAL A 334 0.55 15.90 -1.16
CA VAL A 334 1.91 15.37 -1.35
C VAL A 334 2.01 14.78 -2.75
N LEU A 335 3.02 15.19 -3.49
CA LEU A 335 3.37 14.66 -4.81
C LEU A 335 4.78 14.04 -4.75
N ASN A 336 4.87 12.76 -5.09
CA ASN A 336 6.14 12.08 -5.31
C ASN A 336 6.20 11.63 -6.76
N THR A 337 7.29 11.90 -7.44
CA THR A 337 7.49 11.39 -8.79
C THR A 337 8.95 10.98 -8.98
N GLU A 338 9.16 9.82 -9.61
CA GLU A 338 10.49 9.29 -9.82
C GLU A 338 10.63 8.48 -11.10
N TYR A 339 11.80 8.55 -11.68
CA TYR A 339 12.24 7.69 -12.75
C TYR A 339 13.25 6.67 -12.21
N ARG A 340 12.93 5.38 -12.39
CA ARG A 340 13.76 4.23 -11.98
C ARG A 340 14.43 3.64 -13.21
N HIS A 341 15.75 3.47 -13.18
CA HIS A 341 16.51 2.87 -14.26
C HIS A 341 17.23 1.59 -13.81
N THR A 342 17.00 0.49 -14.51
CA THR A 342 17.69 -0.78 -14.23
C THR A 342 19.11 -0.75 -14.76
N LEU A 343 20.09 -0.74 -13.87
CA LEU A 343 21.52 -0.77 -14.16
C LEU A 343 22.00 -2.20 -14.40
N ILE A 344 21.66 -3.10 -13.46
CA ILE A 344 22.05 -4.52 -13.47
C ILE A 344 20.81 -5.37 -13.27
N ASP A 345 20.67 -6.42 -14.07
CA ASP A 345 19.63 -7.43 -13.96
C ASP A 345 20.25 -8.82 -14.03
N LYS A 346 20.22 -9.54 -12.92
CA LYS A 346 20.74 -10.89 -12.76
C LYS A 346 19.61 -11.83 -12.31
N ASP A 347 19.86 -13.14 -12.29
CA ASP A 347 18.85 -14.15 -11.98
C ASP A 347 18.24 -13.96 -10.59
N TRP A 348 19.01 -13.54 -9.60
CA TRP A 348 18.59 -13.42 -8.21
C TRP A 348 18.43 -11.97 -7.72
N PHE A 349 19.03 -10.96 -8.40
CA PHE A 349 18.91 -9.57 -8.00
C PHE A 349 18.83 -8.58 -9.15
N VAL A 350 18.31 -7.40 -8.83
CA VAL A 350 18.32 -6.21 -9.69
C VAL A 350 18.92 -5.04 -8.93
N LEU A 351 19.78 -4.27 -9.59
CA LEU A 351 20.22 -2.96 -9.13
C LEU A 351 19.55 -1.88 -9.99
N GLN A 352 18.85 -0.95 -9.37
CA GLN A 352 18.25 0.22 -10.03
C GLN A 352 18.80 1.51 -9.45
N SER A 353 19.00 2.52 -10.28
CA SER A 353 19.10 3.91 -9.85
C SER A 353 17.74 4.60 -9.99
N ASN A 354 17.51 5.67 -9.24
CA ASN A 354 16.38 6.55 -9.41
C ASN A 354 16.77 8.01 -9.28
N VAL A 355 16.05 8.86 -10.00
CA VAL A 355 15.99 10.31 -9.79
C VAL A 355 14.55 10.64 -9.43
N PHE A 356 14.36 11.55 -8.48
CA PHE A 356 13.02 11.87 -7.98
C PHE A 356 12.85 13.36 -7.67
N ILE A 357 11.60 13.77 -7.58
CA ILE A 357 11.16 15.01 -6.99
C ILE A 357 10.00 14.67 -6.07
N ASP A 358 10.17 14.98 -4.79
CA ASP A 358 9.11 14.90 -3.79
C ASP A 358 8.71 16.31 -3.39
N GLY A 359 7.41 16.56 -3.20
CA GLY A 359 6.93 17.84 -2.75
C GLY A 359 5.62 17.70 -1.99
N GLY A 360 5.35 18.65 -1.12
CA GLY A 360 4.12 18.70 -0.36
C GLY A 360 3.85 20.06 0.24
N SER A 361 2.59 20.24 0.61
CA SER A 361 2.10 21.42 1.30
C SER A 361 0.92 21.04 2.19
N TRP A 362 0.63 21.86 3.20
CA TRP A 362 -0.44 21.61 4.16
C TRP A 362 -1.20 22.89 4.52
N ARG A 363 -2.40 22.71 5.06
CA ARG A 363 -3.19 23.76 5.68
C ARG A 363 -2.95 23.74 7.20
N ASN A 364 -2.57 24.85 7.76
CA ASN A 364 -2.34 25.00 9.20
C ASN A 364 -3.63 24.76 10.01
N PRO A 365 -3.55 24.38 11.28
CA PRO A 365 -4.69 24.46 12.19
C PRO A 365 -5.27 25.89 12.21
N GLY A 366 -6.60 26.02 12.11
CA GLY A 366 -7.27 27.32 12.02
C GLY A 366 -7.13 28.05 10.69
N GLY A 367 -6.30 27.53 9.76
CA GLY A 367 -6.04 28.15 8.47
C GLY A 367 -7.06 27.80 7.39
N ASP A 368 -6.82 28.31 6.19
CA ASP A 368 -7.65 28.07 5.02
C ASP A 368 -6.85 27.48 3.82
N PHE A 369 -7.47 27.35 2.66
CA PHE A 369 -6.80 26.78 1.48
C PHE A 369 -5.72 27.68 0.86
N SER A 370 -5.60 28.95 1.28
CA SER A 370 -4.49 29.80 0.85
C SER A 370 -3.15 29.38 1.42
N ASP A 371 -3.15 28.69 2.55
CA ASP A 371 -1.95 28.13 3.20
C ASP A 371 -1.15 27.22 2.29
N PHE A 372 -1.80 26.54 1.35
CA PHE A 372 -1.12 25.70 0.36
C PHE A 372 -0.17 26.48 -0.57
N GLY A 373 -0.36 27.77 -0.70
CA GLY A 373 0.49 28.67 -1.46
C GLY A 373 1.52 29.41 -0.61
N ASP A 374 1.54 29.20 0.71
CA ASP A 374 2.51 29.83 1.60
C ASP A 374 3.87 29.14 1.48
N ASP A 375 4.93 29.93 1.30
CA ASP A 375 6.32 29.44 1.22
C ASP A 375 6.75 28.68 2.49
N GLN A 376 6.15 28.97 3.66
CA GLN A 376 6.44 28.28 4.91
C GLN A 376 5.88 26.85 4.90
N ASN A 377 4.75 26.64 4.25
CA ASN A 377 4.06 25.36 4.16
C ASN A 377 4.46 24.53 2.93
N LEU A 378 5.39 25.01 2.12
CA LEU A 378 5.82 24.35 0.90
C LEU A 378 7.17 23.65 1.08
N ARG A 379 7.24 22.36 0.71
CA ARG A 379 8.46 21.56 0.69
C ARG A 379 8.67 20.96 -0.68
N ILE A 380 9.85 21.15 -1.29
CA ILE A 380 10.23 20.56 -2.58
C ILE A 380 11.65 19.99 -2.47
N TYR A 381 11.79 18.70 -2.75
CA TYR A 381 13.02 17.92 -2.58
C TYR A 381 13.34 17.11 -3.84
N PRO A 382 14.12 17.63 -4.78
CA PRO A 382 14.78 16.80 -5.78
C PRO A 382 15.81 15.87 -5.12
N GLY A 383 16.03 14.70 -5.74
CA GLY A 383 16.96 13.74 -5.20
C GLY A 383 17.31 12.59 -6.13
N ILE A 384 18.23 11.75 -5.64
CA ILE A 384 18.71 10.56 -6.33
C ILE A 384 18.78 9.38 -5.36
N GLY A 385 18.75 8.17 -5.89
CA GLY A 385 18.87 6.98 -5.05
C GLY A 385 19.27 5.72 -5.79
N LEU A 386 19.48 4.69 -5.00
CA LEU A 386 19.79 3.34 -5.44
C LEU A 386 18.85 2.34 -4.78
N ARG A 387 18.51 1.28 -5.51
CA ARG A 387 17.66 0.18 -5.05
C ARG A 387 18.27 -1.14 -5.40
N PHE A 388 18.43 -2.00 -4.40
CA PHE A 388 18.79 -3.40 -4.56
C PHE A 388 17.53 -4.25 -4.33
N ILE A 389 17.13 -5.02 -5.34
CA ILE A 389 15.92 -5.85 -5.33
C ILE A 389 16.32 -7.31 -5.35
N HIS A 390 15.95 -8.08 -4.34
CA HIS A 390 16.12 -9.51 -4.33
C HIS A 390 14.90 -10.20 -4.95
N LYS A 391 15.08 -10.96 -6.06
CA LYS A 391 13.98 -11.50 -6.86
C LYS A 391 13.21 -12.67 -6.22
N ARG A 392 13.78 -13.33 -5.21
CA ARG A 392 13.23 -14.55 -4.58
C ARG A 392 12.74 -14.34 -3.16
N ILE A 393 12.73 -13.11 -2.68
CA ILE A 393 12.23 -12.74 -1.34
C ILE A 393 11.15 -11.71 -1.54
N PHE A 394 9.99 -11.94 -0.97
CA PHE A 394 8.86 -11.02 -1.08
C PHE A 394 9.24 -9.63 -0.56
N ASN A 395 9.00 -8.60 -1.36
CA ASN A 395 9.24 -7.19 -1.04
C ASN A 395 10.66 -6.85 -0.51
N ALA A 396 11.66 -7.68 -0.78
CA ALA A 396 13.04 -7.44 -0.38
C ALA A 396 13.70 -6.44 -1.33
N ILE A 397 13.40 -5.18 -1.09
CA ILE A 397 13.95 -4.02 -1.81
C ILE A 397 14.66 -3.16 -0.78
N PHE A 398 15.98 -3.10 -0.87
CA PHE A 398 16.80 -2.20 -0.05
C PHE A 398 17.05 -0.93 -0.85
N ARG A 399 16.73 0.20 -0.29
CA ARG A 399 16.89 1.50 -0.95
C ARG A 399 17.68 2.47 -0.07
N ILE A 400 18.44 3.31 -0.74
CA ILE A 400 19.08 4.47 -0.18
C ILE A 400 18.77 5.64 -1.12
N ASP A 401 18.17 6.68 -0.57
CA ASP A 401 17.77 7.88 -1.29
C ASP A 401 18.42 9.10 -0.62
N TYR A 402 18.92 10.05 -1.41
CA TYR A 402 19.39 11.34 -0.94
C TYR A 402 18.49 12.43 -1.53
N GLY A 403 17.89 13.26 -0.66
CA GLY A 403 17.06 14.41 -1.03
C GLY A 403 17.68 15.71 -0.56
N GLN A 404 17.58 16.76 -1.38
CA GLN A 404 18.04 18.12 -1.11
C GLN A 404 16.86 19.06 -1.26
N GLY A 405 16.46 19.74 -0.19
CA GLY A 405 15.41 20.74 -0.24
C GLY A 405 15.85 21.99 -1.02
N ILE A 406 14.91 22.60 -1.76
CA ILE A 406 15.10 23.81 -2.54
C ILE A 406 14.13 24.94 -2.18
N THR A 407 13.26 24.72 -1.20
CA THR A 407 12.31 25.71 -0.66
C THR A 407 12.85 26.37 0.60
N THR A 408 12.13 27.37 1.12
CA THR A 408 12.47 28.07 2.36
C THR A 408 12.56 27.09 3.54
N ASN A 409 13.53 27.29 4.44
CA ASN A 409 13.78 26.42 5.62
C ASN A 409 13.99 24.95 5.30
N SER A 410 14.53 24.64 4.12
CA SER A 410 14.70 23.26 3.70
C SER A 410 16.02 22.66 4.21
N SER A 411 15.96 21.37 4.52
CA SER A 411 17.06 20.51 4.95
C SER A 411 17.60 19.66 3.80
N ARG A 412 18.47 18.73 4.10
CA ARG A 412 18.92 17.66 3.23
C ARG A 412 19.14 16.40 4.04
N GLY A 413 18.95 15.25 3.44
CA GLY A 413 19.14 14.00 4.18
C GLY A 413 19.23 12.78 3.31
N VAL A 414 19.74 11.72 3.94
CA VAL A 414 19.79 10.37 3.40
C VAL A 414 18.70 9.52 4.07
N VAL A 415 17.93 8.80 3.27
CA VAL A 415 16.86 7.92 3.74
C VAL A 415 17.17 6.49 3.36
N PHE A 416 17.26 5.60 4.34
CA PHE A 416 17.34 4.16 4.15
C PHE A 416 15.95 3.57 4.27
N GLY A 417 15.64 2.57 3.47
CA GLY A 417 14.34 1.90 3.54
C GLY A 417 14.36 0.48 3.01
N ILE A 418 13.43 -0.32 3.51
CA ILE A 418 13.10 -1.65 3.00
C ILE A 418 11.72 -1.58 2.38
N GLY A 419 11.53 -2.14 1.18
CA GLY A 419 10.33 -2.02 0.39
C GLY A 419 10.36 -0.86 -0.60
N GLN A 420 9.30 -0.74 -1.40
CA GLN A 420 9.09 0.43 -2.28
C GLN A 420 8.75 1.65 -1.40
N TYR A 421 9.07 2.85 -1.91
CA TYR A 421 8.70 4.07 -1.20
C TYR A 421 7.19 4.33 -1.31
N PHE A 422 6.61 4.05 -2.49
CA PHE A 422 5.17 4.08 -2.78
C PHE A 422 4.81 3.13 -3.92
#